data_1018ada1b8a353da9556fb99a730ee48
#
_entry.id   1018ada1b8a353da9556fb99a730ee48
#
_cell.length_a   1.000
_cell.length_b   1.000
_cell.length_c   1.000
_cell.angle_alpha   90.00
_cell.angle_beta   90.00
_cell.angle_gamma   90.00
#
_symmetry.space_group_name_H-M   'P 1'
#
loop_
_entity.id
_entity.type
_entity.pdbx_description
1 polymer ?
#
loop_
_entity_poly.entity_id
_entity_poly.type
_entity_poly.pdbx_seq_one_letter_code
_entity_poly.pdbx_strand_id
1 'polypeptide(L)'
;LMVGGHYTYAEVPLFDTIKELFNLERNNYDKVGHFVQGFVPAIIAREILIRKNVVNAGINSKAWLNVFVISICLAFSAFYELLEWWVAIASGENAEAFLGTQGYVWDTQSDMGVALLGAICAITFLDKIHDKQLSKLRP
;
A
#
# COMPACT_ATOMS: atom_id res chain seq x y z
N LEU A 1 -8.17 -0.17 8.21
CA LEU A 1 -8.80 -1.39 7.70
C LEU A 1 -10.13 -1.69 8.40
N MET A 2 -10.21 -1.76 9.74
CA MET A 2 -11.46 -2.09 10.46
C MET A 2 -12.60 -1.12 10.16
N VAL A 3 -12.33 0.19 10.13
CA VAL A 3 -13.34 1.22 9.77
C VAL A 3 -13.82 1.01 8.33
N GLY A 4 -12.90 0.84 7.38
CA GLY A 4 -13.28 0.61 5.98
C GLY A 4 -14.12 -0.66 5.79
N GLY A 5 -13.74 -1.76 6.44
CA GLY A 5 -14.52 -3.00 6.39
C GLY A 5 -15.92 -2.88 7.00
N HIS A 6 -16.10 -2.00 8.00
CA HIS A 6 -17.42 -1.73 8.57
C HIS A 6 -18.31 -0.92 7.62
N TYR A 7 -17.74 0.02 6.89
CA TYR A 7 -18.44 0.93 5.97
C TYR A 7 -18.26 0.60 4.48
N THR A 8 -17.90 -0.64 4.14
CA THR A 8 -17.67 -1.13 2.77
C THR A 8 -16.60 -0.36 1.98
N TYR A 9 -15.68 0.33 2.66
CA TYR A 9 -14.66 1.22 2.10
C TYR A 9 -15.20 2.40 1.27
N ALA A 10 -16.35 2.27 0.65
CA ALA A 10 -16.99 3.27 -0.20
C ALA A 10 -17.90 4.25 0.56
N GLU A 11 -18.22 3.97 1.82
CA GLU A 11 -19.23 4.71 2.61
C GLU A 11 -18.67 5.19 3.96
N VAL A 12 -17.38 5.49 4.04
CA VAL A 12 -16.78 6.00 5.28
C VAL A 12 -17.18 7.44 5.51
N PRO A 13 -17.92 7.78 6.60
CA PRO A 13 -18.60 9.07 6.77
C PRO A 13 -17.70 10.30 6.66
N LEU A 14 -16.47 10.23 7.24
CA LEU A 14 -15.51 11.33 7.13
C LEU A 14 -15.12 11.60 5.68
N PHE A 15 -14.97 10.54 4.87
CA PHE A 15 -14.60 10.67 3.46
C PHE A 15 -15.78 11.06 2.57
N ASP A 16 -17.02 10.79 2.99
CA ASP A 16 -18.22 11.34 2.34
C ASP A 16 -18.28 12.86 2.55
N THR A 17 -17.99 13.34 3.75
CA THR A 17 -17.88 14.79 3.99
C THR A 17 -16.78 15.43 3.15
N ILE A 18 -15.62 14.77 3.01
CA ILE A 18 -14.52 15.25 2.14
C ILE A 18 -14.94 15.24 0.67
N LYS A 19 -15.62 14.17 0.23
CA LYS A 19 -16.17 14.06 -1.12
C LYS A 19 -17.09 15.24 -1.45
N GLU A 20 -18.02 15.55 -0.57
CA GLU A 20 -18.94 16.69 -0.74
C GLU A 20 -18.19 18.04 -0.73
N LEU A 21 -17.30 18.26 0.24
CA LEU A 21 -16.57 19.52 0.40
C LEU A 21 -15.69 19.85 -0.81
N PHE A 22 -15.05 18.84 -1.41
CA PHE A 22 -14.15 19.00 -2.55
C PHE A 22 -14.80 18.63 -3.89
N ASN A 23 -16.11 18.34 -3.90
CA ASN A 23 -16.87 17.94 -5.08
C ASN A 23 -16.20 16.78 -5.85
N LEU A 24 -15.77 15.76 -5.11
CA LEU A 24 -15.14 14.56 -5.67
C LEU A 24 -16.22 13.59 -6.17
N GLU A 25 -15.88 12.79 -7.17
CA GLU A 25 -16.81 11.81 -7.74
C GLU A 25 -17.03 10.60 -6.83
N ARG A 26 -16.03 10.24 -6.01
CA ARG A 26 -16.05 9.03 -5.17
C ARG A 26 -15.53 9.27 -3.76
N ASN A 27 -15.86 8.37 -2.84
CA ASN A 27 -15.25 8.26 -1.53
C ASN A 27 -13.87 7.59 -1.69
N ASN A 28 -12.79 8.30 -1.34
CA ASN A 28 -11.42 7.84 -1.57
C ASN A 28 -10.76 7.24 -0.30
N TYR A 29 -11.54 6.67 0.61
CA TYR A 29 -10.99 6.05 1.81
C TYR A 29 -10.13 4.81 1.50
N ASP A 30 -10.49 4.05 0.48
CA ASP A 30 -9.71 2.92 -0.04
C ASP A 30 -8.26 3.30 -0.37
N LYS A 31 -8.06 4.48 -0.96
CA LYS A 31 -6.71 4.99 -1.28
C LYS A 31 -5.82 5.18 -0.05
N VAL A 32 -6.42 5.51 1.10
CA VAL A 32 -5.67 5.55 2.37
C VAL A 32 -5.23 4.15 2.77
N GLY A 33 -6.08 3.16 2.58
CA GLY A 33 -5.76 1.75 2.81
C GLY A 33 -4.57 1.30 1.96
N HIS A 34 -4.61 1.57 0.65
CA HIS A 34 -3.54 1.22 -0.30
C HIS A 34 -2.24 2.01 -0.03
N PHE A 35 -2.33 3.28 0.37
CA PHE A 35 -1.13 4.01 0.81
C PHE A 35 -0.45 3.33 1.99
N VAL A 36 -1.20 2.97 3.03
CA VAL A 36 -0.67 2.26 4.21
C VAL A 36 -0.16 0.87 3.84
N GLN A 37 -0.82 0.18 2.91
CA GLN A 37 -0.41 -1.12 2.35
C GLN A 37 0.95 -1.05 1.64
N GLY A 38 1.32 0.09 1.06
CA GLY A 38 2.67 0.31 0.55
C GLY A 38 3.64 0.77 1.64
N PHE A 39 3.23 1.72 2.46
CA PHE A 39 4.08 2.39 3.45
C PHE A 39 4.60 1.46 4.55
N VAL A 40 3.73 0.68 5.17
CA VAL A 40 4.09 -0.20 6.29
C VAL A 40 4.92 -1.40 5.83
N PRO A 41 4.52 -2.17 4.80
CA PRO A 41 5.33 -3.27 4.31
C PRO A 41 6.70 -2.84 3.78
N ALA A 42 6.87 -1.61 3.31
CA ALA A 42 8.18 -1.12 2.87
C ALA A 42 9.22 -1.15 4.00
N ILE A 43 8.86 -0.74 5.21
CA ILE A 43 9.77 -0.79 6.36
C ILE A 43 10.03 -2.22 6.80
N ILE A 44 9.01 -3.07 6.78
CA ILE A 44 9.14 -4.51 7.11
C ILE A 44 10.06 -5.21 6.10
N ALA A 45 9.82 -5.03 4.81
CA ALA A 45 10.64 -5.62 3.74
C ALA A 45 12.09 -5.13 3.83
N ARG A 46 12.29 -3.82 4.07
CA ARG A 46 13.61 -3.22 4.24
C ARG A 46 14.35 -3.85 5.41
N GLU A 47 13.70 -4.03 6.56
CA GLU A 47 14.30 -4.67 7.72
C GLU A 47 14.70 -6.11 7.43
N ILE A 48 13.83 -6.89 6.80
CA ILE A 48 14.10 -8.29 6.43
C ILE A 48 15.31 -8.37 5.50
N LEU A 49 15.35 -7.55 4.44
CA LEU A 49 16.45 -7.54 3.48
C LEU A 49 17.80 -7.18 4.13
N ILE A 50 17.80 -6.21 5.04
CA ILE A 50 19.01 -5.81 5.78
C ILE A 50 19.46 -6.91 6.74
N ARG A 51 18.54 -7.46 7.55
CA ARG A 51 18.88 -8.50 8.55
C ARG A 51 19.32 -9.80 7.90
N LYS A 52 18.78 -10.13 6.73
CA LYS A 52 19.16 -11.34 5.97
C LYS A 52 20.36 -11.13 5.06
N ASN A 53 20.95 -9.93 5.03
CA ASN A 53 22.09 -9.58 4.17
C ASN A 53 21.81 -9.93 2.69
N VAL A 54 20.57 -9.74 2.21
CA VAL A 54 20.19 -10.05 0.83
C VAL A 54 20.90 -9.14 -0.16
N VAL A 55 21.18 -7.90 0.26
CA VAL A 55 21.94 -6.92 -0.51
C VAL A 55 23.31 -6.75 0.14
N ASN A 56 24.35 -7.23 -0.52
CA ASN A 56 25.73 -7.11 -0.03
C ASN A 56 26.19 -5.65 -0.04
N ALA A 57 27.07 -5.32 0.93
CA ALA A 57 27.73 -4.03 0.98
C ALA A 57 28.60 -3.84 -0.27
N GLY A 58 28.25 -2.93 -1.15
CA GLY A 58 28.95 -2.63 -2.38
C GLY A 58 28.50 -1.31 -2.98
N ILE A 59 29.06 -0.96 -4.13
CA ILE A 59 28.67 0.23 -4.88
C ILE A 59 27.17 0.12 -5.21
N ASN A 60 26.40 1.17 -4.85
CA ASN A 60 24.94 1.23 -5.05
C ASN A 60 24.08 0.24 -4.21
N SER A 61 24.61 -0.33 -3.12
CA SER A 61 23.86 -1.25 -2.26
C SER A 61 22.53 -0.63 -1.75
N LYS A 62 22.53 0.66 -1.40
CA LYS A 62 21.32 1.38 -0.99
C LYS A 62 20.29 1.50 -2.12
N ALA A 63 20.75 1.77 -3.35
CA ALA A 63 19.86 1.87 -4.51
C ALA A 63 19.19 0.52 -4.80
N TRP A 64 19.94 -0.57 -4.77
CA TRP A 64 19.40 -1.91 -4.96
C TRP A 64 18.46 -2.31 -3.83
N LEU A 65 18.77 -1.97 -2.58
CA LEU A 65 17.87 -2.18 -1.45
C LEU A 65 16.51 -1.48 -1.69
N ASN A 66 16.55 -0.23 -2.11
CA ASN A 66 15.33 0.52 -2.40
C ASN A 66 14.54 -0.09 -3.57
N VAL A 67 15.21 -0.53 -4.65
CA VAL A 67 14.57 -1.22 -5.78
C VAL A 67 13.87 -2.49 -5.29
N PHE A 68 14.53 -3.32 -4.49
CA PHE A 68 13.91 -4.54 -3.96
C PHE A 68 12.72 -4.23 -3.04
N VAL A 69 12.84 -3.26 -2.14
CA VAL A 69 11.73 -2.86 -1.26
C VAL A 69 10.53 -2.40 -2.08
N ILE A 70 10.74 -1.51 -3.05
CA ILE A 70 9.67 -1.02 -3.93
C ILE A 70 9.03 -2.16 -4.72
N SER A 71 9.86 -3.05 -5.29
CA SER A 71 9.37 -4.21 -6.06
C SER A 71 8.54 -5.16 -5.21
N ILE A 72 8.96 -5.43 -3.97
CA ILE A 72 8.21 -6.27 -3.02
C ILE A 72 6.86 -5.63 -2.68
N CYS A 73 6.84 -4.32 -2.40
CA CYS A 73 5.59 -3.62 -2.07
C CYS A 73 4.63 -3.59 -3.26
N LEU A 74 5.15 -3.35 -4.46
CA LEU A 74 4.32 -3.36 -5.67
C LEU A 74 3.80 -4.77 -5.98
N ALA A 75 4.62 -5.81 -5.83
CA ALA A 75 4.19 -7.19 -6.00
C ALA A 75 3.12 -7.58 -4.97
N PHE A 76 3.26 -7.12 -3.72
CA PHE A 76 2.27 -7.34 -2.67
C PHE A 76 0.95 -6.64 -2.98
N SER A 77 1.01 -5.38 -3.46
CA SER A 77 -0.17 -4.64 -3.89
C SER A 77 -0.86 -5.34 -5.08
N ALA A 78 -0.10 -5.72 -6.11
CA ALA A 78 -0.65 -6.44 -7.26
C ALA A 78 -1.29 -7.78 -6.86
N PHE A 79 -0.70 -8.50 -5.90
CA PHE A 79 -1.28 -9.74 -5.39
C PHE A 79 -2.60 -9.48 -4.64
N TYR A 80 -2.70 -8.37 -3.91
CA TYR A 80 -3.93 -7.97 -3.23
C TYR A 80 -5.05 -7.69 -4.24
N GLU A 81 -4.77 -6.97 -5.33
CA GLU A 81 -5.72 -6.74 -6.43
C GLU A 81 -6.20 -8.06 -7.07
N LEU A 82 -5.30 -9.04 -7.22
CA LEU A 82 -5.68 -10.37 -7.71
C LEU A 82 -6.62 -11.09 -6.73
N LEU A 83 -6.39 -10.97 -5.42
CA LEU A 83 -7.29 -11.52 -4.41
C LEU A 83 -8.67 -10.87 -4.48
N GLU A 84 -8.73 -9.55 -4.60
CA GLU A 84 -10.00 -8.81 -4.77
C GLU A 84 -10.73 -9.27 -6.02
N TRP A 85 -10.03 -9.38 -7.14
CA TRP A 85 -10.60 -9.90 -8.38
C TRP A 85 -11.15 -11.32 -8.24
N TRP A 86 -10.42 -12.23 -7.60
CA TRP A 86 -10.91 -13.59 -7.37
C TRP A 86 -12.13 -13.63 -6.46
N VAL A 87 -12.16 -12.83 -5.41
CA VAL A 87 -13.34 -12.70 -4.54
C VAL A 87 -14.51 -12.13 -5.32
N ALA A 88 -14.30 -11.13 -6.16
CA ALA A 88 -15.32 -10.57 -7.02
C ALA A 88 -15.94 -11.62 -7.96
N ILE A 89 -15.11 -12.44 -8.63
CA ILE A 89 -15.60 -13.55 -9.46
C ILE A 89 -16.45 -14.54 -8.63
N ALA A 90 -16.01 -14.86 -7.41
CA ALA A 90 -16.72 -15.79 -6.55
C ALA A 90 -18.02 -15.21 -5.97
N SER A 91 -18.10 -13.89 -5.78
CA SER A 91 -19.24 -13.17 -5.19
C SER A 91 -20.36 -12.87 -6.18
N GLY A 92 -20.10 -12.94 -7.49
CA GLY A 92 -21.08 -12.69 -8.54
C GLY A 92 -21.63 -11.25 -8.51
N GLU A 93 -22.95 -11.08 -8.36
CA GLU A 93 -23.60 -9.77 -8.39
C GLU A 93 -23.19 -8.78 -7.29
N ASN A 94 -22.55 -9.26 -6.23
CA ASN A 94 -22.05 -8.43 -5.13
C ASN A 94 -20.59 -7.95 -5.34
N ALA A 95 -20.00 -8.28 -6.47
CA ALA A 95 -18.60 -7.99 -6.76
C ALA A 95 -18.27 -6.49 -6.67
N GLU A 96 -19.08 -5.63 -7.26
CA GLU A 96 -18.84 -4.19 -7.30
C GLU A 96 -18.93 -3.53 -5.92
N ALA A 97 -19.87 -3.97 -5.09
CA ALA A 97 -19.98 -3.51 -3.71
C ALA A 97 -18.80 -3.96 -2.85
N PHE A 98 -18.26 -5.16 -3.10
CA PHE A 98 -17.11 -5.69 -2.41
C PHE A 98 -15.80 -4.96 -2.81
N LEU A 99 -15.59 -4.76 -4.11
CA LEU A 99 -14.39 -4.08 -4.64
C LEU A 99 -14.35 -2.59 -4.29
N GLY A 100 -15.52 -1.98 -4.05
CA GLY A 100 -15.59 -0.54 -3.75
C GLY A 100 -15.15 0.36 -4.90
N THR A 101 -15.14 -0.15 -6.14
CA THR A 101 -14.68 0.57 -7.33
C THR A 101 -15.45 1.85 -7.61
N GLN A 102 -16.73 1.91 -7.19
CA GLN A 102 -17.62 3.05 -7.39
C GLN A 102 -17.68 3.50 -8.87
N GLY A 103 -17.56 2.53 -9.81
CA GLY A 103 -17.56 2.78 -11.25
C GLY A 103 -16.24 3.30 -11.85
N TYR A 104 -15.17 3.37 -11.07
CA TYR A 104 -13.87 3.85 -11.54
C TYR A 104 -13.09 2.74 -12.24
N VAL A 105 -12.96 2.82 -13.57
CA VAL A 105 -12.33 1.79 -14.42
C VAL A 105 -10.82 1.59 -14.15
N TRP A 106 -10.13 2.59 -13.60
CA TRP A 106 -8.68 2.55 -13.30
C TRP A 106 -8.41 2.29 -11.81
N ASP A 107 -9.35 1.69 -11.11
CA ASP A 107 -9.28 1.49 -9.66
C ASP A 107 -8.03 0.69 -9.28
N THR A 108 -7.89 -0.53 -9.78
CA THR A 108 -6.72 -1.39 -9.59
C THR A 108 -5.40 -0.68 -9.85
N GLN A 109 -5.27 0.02 -10.98
CA GLN A 109 -4.02 0.72 -11.33
C GLN A 109 -3.73 1.88 -10.39
N SER A 110 -4.76 2.63 -10.00
CA SER A 110 -4.61 3.74 -9.06
C SER A 110 -4.26 3.26 -7.65
N ASP A 111 -4.80 2.12 -7.22
CA ASP A 111 -4.51 1.51 -5.93
C ASP A 111 -3.08 1.01 -5.84
N MET A 112 -2.63 0.30 -6.85
CA MET A 112 -1.21 -0.05 -7.01
C MET A 112 -0.31 1.19 -7.04
N GLY A 113 -0.73 2.26 -7.73
CA GLY A 113 0.00 3.53 -7.79
C GLY A 113 0.10 4.22 -6.43
N VAL A 114 -0.98 4.22 -5.66
CA VAL A 114 -1.01 4.79 -4.30
C VAL A 114 -0.18 3.95 -3.33
N ALA A 115 -0.21 2.62 -3.43
CA ALA A 115 0.65 1.74 -2.66
C ALA A 115 2.14 1.96 -2.99
N LEU A 116 2.46 2.11 -4.29
CA LEU A 116 3.81 2.47 -4.73
C LEU A 116 4.27 3.81 -4.12
N LEU A 117 3.40 4.83 -4.12
CA LEU A 117 3.68 6.12 -3.50
C LEU A 117 3.94 5.96 -1.99
N GLY A 118 3.13 5.15 -1.29
CA GLY A 118 3.33 4.83 0.12
C GLY A 118 4.71 4.22 0.40
N ALA A 119 5.13 3.25 -0.43
CA ALA A 119 6.44 2.63 -0.31
C ALA A 119 7.59 3.63 -0.54
N ILE A 120 7.48 4.48 -1.56
CA ILE A 120 8.47 5.53 -1.84
C ILE A 120 8.54 6.52 -0.68
N CYS A 121 7.41 6.96 -0.14
CA CYS A 121 7.37 7.83 1.03
C CYS A 121 8.06 7.19 2.24
N ALA A 122 7.78 5.92 2.52
CA ALA A 122 8.39 5.21 3.64
C ALA A 122 9.92 5.17 3.55
N ILE A 123 10.47 4.77 2.41
CA ILE A 123 11.93 4.72 2.23
C ILE A 123 12.60 6.10 2.15
N THR A 124 11.86 7.13 1.73
CA THR A 124 12.41 8.49 1.63
C THR A 124 12.46 9.18 2.99
N PHE A 125 11.42 9.05 3.78
CA PHE A 125 11.29 9.78 5.05
C PHE A 125 11.76 8.99 6.28
N LEU A 126 11.69 7.64 6.22
CA LEU A 126 11.98 6.80 7.38
C LEU A 126 13.32 6.06 7.32
N ASP A 127 14.05 6.07 6.22
CA ASP A 127 15.28 5.29 6.05
C ASP A 127 16.32 5.58 7.16
N LYS A 128 16.58 6.86 7.43
CA LYS A 128 17.55 7.28 8.46
C LYS A 128 17.11 6.93 9.87
N ILE A 129 15.83 7.07 10.16
CA ILE A 129 15.26 6.74 11.47
C ILE A 129 15.36 5.23 11.68
N HIS A 130 15.00 4.46 10.66
CA HIS A 130 15.06 3.01 10.67
C HIS A 130 16.48 2.49 10.81
N ASP A 131 17.46 3.05 10.09
CA ASP A 131 18.88 2.72 10.23
C ASP A 131 19.38 2.95 11.66
N LYS A 132 18.99 4.07 12.28
CA LYS A 132 19.32 4.37 13.67
C LYS A 132 18.71 3.37 14.65
N GLN A 133 17.51 2.90 14.39
CA GLN A 133 16.88 1.86 15.22
C GLN A 133 17.57 0.52 15.05
N LEU A 134 17.84 0.11 13.83
CA LEU A 134 18.55 -1.14 13.53
C LEU A 134 19.97 -1.19 14.12
N SER A 135 20.69 -0.06 14.10
CA SER A 135 22.03 0.01 14.70
C SER A 135 22.05 -0.23 16.21
N LYS A 136 20.97 0.09 16.92
CA LYS A 136 20.83 -0.17 18.37
C LYS A 136 20.50 -1.63 18.70
N LEU A 137 19.99 -2.37 17.74
CA LEU A 137 19.56 -3.76 17.89
C LEU A 137 20.61 -4.77 17.39
N ARG A 138 21.70 -4.28 16.78
CA ARG A 138 22.85 -5.13 16.43
C ARG A 138 23.68 -5.35 17.70
N PRO A 139 23.93 -6.61 18.12
CA PRO A 139 24.81 -6.92 19.23
C PRO A 139 26.24 -6.50 18.95
#